data_73b82b7852bb02b69d6a18b2fe393942
#
_entry.id   73b82b7852bb02b69d6a18b2fe393942
#
_cell.length_a   1.000
_cell.length_b   1.000
_cell.length_c   1.000
_cell.angle_alpha   90.00
_cell.angle_beta   90.00
_cell.angle_gamma   90.00
#
_symmetry.space_group_name_H-M   'P 1'
#
loop_
_entity.id
_entity.type
_entity.pdbx_description
1 polymer ?
#
loop_
_entity_poly.entity_id
_entity_poly.type
_entity_poly.pdbx_seq_one_letter_code
_entity_poly.pdbx_strand_id
1 'polypeptide(L)'
;MYKRQLFNSGIESQFSFSRVFGDPNDSASGIKRQCRSESMLSRGYGKLDVRSMMEVLSDHSDCEDSEELPVLDIKGDVSICLHRTSGEVMGSSTASLIADLCATGERLPVYWTGMYSPCMTVFMPMFIEGDLPPMLAVGGPLETYESPWWDFYRLTHYGLQAGVEVRMAIRSELSSLQAELFESAYEIAQQGRDLAVNGDIAALRVLLTNYMSENAKSVISKVKSMIPVNV
;
A
#
# COMPACT_ATOMS: atom_id res chain seq x y z
N MET A 1 -22.16 -17.07 11.58
CA MET A 1 -23.06 -18.24 11.52
C MET A 1 -23.38 -18.71 10.10
N TYR A 2 -23.45 -17.82 9.10
CA TYR A 2 -23.78 -18.19 7.69
C TYR A 2 -22.69 -18.95 6.91
N LYS A 3 -21.41 -18.76 7.21
CA LYS A 3 -20.32 -19.44 6.47
C LYS A 3 -20.31 -20.96 6.60
N ARG A 4 -20.77 -21.52 7.72
CA ARG A 4 -20.77 -22.97 7.98
C ARG A 4 -21.87 -23.73 7.24
N GLN A 5 -22.97 -23.07 6.93
CA GLN A 5 -24.11 -23.72 6.24
C GLN A 5 -23.90 -23.87 4.74
N LEU A 6 -23.14 -22.95 4.11
CA LEU A 6 -22.85 -23.00 2.68
C LEU A 6 -21.83 -24.10 2.31
N PHE A 7 -20.90 -24.43 3.21
CA PHE A 7 -19.93 -25.50 2.99
C PHE A 7 -20.48 -26.92 3.20
N ASN A 8 -21.60 -27.08 3.87
CA ASN A 8 -22.21 -28.40 4.17
C ASN A 8 -23.33 -28.81 3.21
N SER A 9 -23.63 -28.05 2.17
CA SER A 9 -24.76 -28.31 1.26
C SER A 9 -24.48 -29.29 0.12
N GLY A 10 -23.36 -30.02 0.13
CA GLY A 10 -23.05 -31.05 -0.86
C GLY A 10 -22.89 -30.56 -2.30
N ILE A 11 -22.80 -29.27 -2.51
CA ILE A 11 -22.55 -28.65 -3.83
C ILE A 11 -21.04 -28.64 -4.05
N GLU A 12 -20.47 -29.77 -4.43
CA GLU A 12 -19.05 -29.92 -4.79
C GLU A 12 -18.66 -29.22 -6.10
N SER A 13 -19.59 -28.61 -6.82
CA SER A 13 -19.31 -27.97 -8.09
C SER A 13 -19.26 -26.43 -7.96
N GLN A 14 -18.07 -25.92 -7.83
CA GLN A 14 -17.73 -24.51 -8.12
C GLN A 14 -18.53 -23.46 -7.35
N PHE A 15 -18.36 -23.42 -6.02
CA PHE A 15 -18.78 -22.27 -5.26
C PHE A 15 -17.95 -21.04 -5.68
N SER A 16 -18.57 -20.09 -6.36
CA SER A 16 -17.99 -18.79 -6.65
C SER A 16 -18.58 -17.76 -5.69
N PHE A 17 -17.75 -17.19 -4.82
CA PHE A 17 -18.17 -16.15 -3.88
C PHE A 17 -18.78 -14.95 -4.62
N SER A 18 -18.16 -14.54 -5.72
CA SER A 18 -18.64 -13.42 -6.54
C SER A 18 -20.00 -13.69 -7.20
N ARG A 19 -20.29 -14.93 -7.59
CA ARG A 19 -21.61 -15.29 -8.13
C ARG A 19 -22.73 -15.25 -7.10
N VAL A 20 -22.40 -15.54 -5.83
CA VAL A 20 -23.42 -15.62 -4.76
C VAL A 20 -23.65 -14.26 -4.10
N PHE A 21 -22.60 -13.45 -3.94
CA PHE A 21 -22.60 -12.22 -3.17
C PHE A 21 -22.26 -10.98 -4.00
N GLY A 22 -21.85 -11.14 -5.26
CA GLY A 22 -21.61 -10.01 -6.17
C GLY A 22 -22.91 -9.37 -6.64
N ASP A 23 -22.86 -8.08 -6.89
CA ASP A 23 -23.96 -7.38 -7.56
C ASP A 23 -23.98 -7.80 -9.05
N PRO A 24 -25.06 -8.39 -9.56
CA PRO A 24 -25.16 -8.76 -10.97
C PRO A 24 -25.08 -7.56 -11.93
N ASN A 25 -25.25 -6.34 -11.41
CA ASN A 25 -25.11 -5.09 -12.17
C ASN A 25 -23.73 -4.47 -11.98
N ASP A 26 -22.86 -5.02 -11.12
CA ASP A 26 -21.49 -4.53 -10.95
C ASP A 26 -20.73 -4.86 -12.24
N SER A 27 -20.61 -3.83 -13.05
CA SER A 27 -19.93 -3.94 -14.33
C SER A 27 -18.47 -4.30 -14.12
N ALA A 28 -18.00 -5.19 -14.87
CA ALA A 28 -16.64 -5.54 -15.33
C ALA A 28 -15.38 -4.84 -14.74
N SER A 29 -15.49 -3.83 -13.84
CA SER A 29 -14.34 -3.08 -13.29
C SER A 29 -13.42 -3.97 -12.47
N GLY A 30 -13.98 -4.84 -11.63
CA GLY A 30 -13.22 -5.82 -10.86
C GLY A 30 -12.49 -6.83 -11.76
N ILE A 31 -13.17 -7.31 -12.81
CA ILE A 31 -12.59 -8.25 -13.78
C ILE A 31 -11.46 -7.59 -14.57
N LYS A 32 -11.64 -6.35 -15.00
CA LYS A 32 -10.61 -5.60 -15.73
C LYS A 32 -9.35 -5.41 -14.89
N ARG A 33 -9.51 -5.00 -13.63
CA ARG A 33 -8.37 -4.87 -12.69
C ARG A 33 -7.69 -6.21 -12.42
N GLN A 34 -8.47 -7.29 -12.29
CA GLN A 34 -7.92 -8.63 -12.19
C GLN A 34 -7.08 -8.98 -13.41
N CYS A 35 -7.62 -8.82 -14.64
CA CYS A 35 -6.88 -9.09 -15.86
C CYS A 35 -5.62 -8.23 -15.98
N ARG A 36 -5.67 -6.96 -15.55
CA ARG A 36 -4.50 -6.07 -15.54
C ARG A 36 -3.44 -6.57 -14.58
N SER A 37 -3.79 -6.85 -13.33
CA SER A 37 -2.85 -7.37 -12.33
C SER A 37 -2.28 -8.73 -12.74
N GLU A 38 -3.10 -9.65 -13.26
CA GLU A 38 -2.63 -10.93 -13.79
C GLU A 38 -1.63 -10.76 -14.94
N SER A 39 -1.89 -9.82 -15.87
CA SER A 39 -0.96 -9.50 -16.95
C SER A 39 0.39 -8.99 -16.44
N MET A 40 0.39 -8.06 -15.47
CA MET A 40 1.61 -7.52 -14.88
C MET A 40 2.39 -8.61 -14.13
N LEU A 41 1.73 -9.38 -13.29
CA LEU A 41 2.33 -10.45 -12.52
C LEU A 41 2.88 -11.57 -13.42
N SER A 42 2.20 -11.90 -14.50
CA SER A 42 2.64 -12.93 -15.45
C SER A 42 3.95 -12.55 -16.15
N ARG A 43 4.18 -11.27 -16.45
CA ARG A 43 5.44 -10.79 -17.04
C ARG A 43 6.63 -11.01 -16.11
N GLY A 44 6.40 -10.93 -14.78
CA GLY A 44 7.40 -11.12 -13.74
C GLY A 44 7.47 -12.56 -13.19
N TYR A 45 6.78 -13.53 -13.80
CA TYR A 45 6.71 -14.88 -13.27
C TYR A 45 8.09 -15.47 -12.94
N GLY A 46 8.25 -15.98 -11.71
CA GLY A 46 9.51 -16.52 -11.20
C GLY A 46 10.55 -15.46 -10.78
N LYS A 47 10.24 -14.16 -10.89
CA LYS A 47 11.11 -13.04 -10.48
C LYS A 47 10.36 -11.96 -9.69
N LEU A 48 9.12 -12.26 -9.27
CA LEU A 48 8.31 -11.33 -8.50
C LEU A 48 8.96 -11.09 -7.13
N ASP A 49 9.04 -9.82 -6.77
CA ASP A 49 9.52 -9.33 -5.49
C ASP A 49 8.57 -8.25 -4.94
N VAL A 50 8.94 -7.65 -3.82
CA VAL A 50 8.17 -6.56 -3.20
C VAL A 50 8.05 -5.35 -4.11
N ARG A 51 9.10 -5.02 -4.89
CA ARG A 51 9.09 -3.89 -5.83
C ARG A 51 8.07 -4.12 -6.94
N SER A 52 8.05 -5.32 -7.50
CA SER A 52 7.03 -5.73 -8.50
C SER A 52 5.60 -5.59 -7.94
N MET A 53 5.38 -5.93 -6.67
CA MET A 53 4.07 -5.77 -6.03
C MET A 53 3.71 -4.29 -5.80
N MET A 54 4.69 -3.44 -5.44
CA MET A 54 4.48 -1.99 -5.33
C MET A 54 4.12 -1.38 -6.70
N GLU A 55 4.80 -1.79 -7.77
CA GLU A 55 4.48 -1.38 -9.15
C GLU A 55 3.04 -1.75 -9.52
N VAL A 56 2.62 -3.00 -9.26
CA VAL A 56 1.23 -3.43 -9.51
C VAL A 56 0.23 -2.60 -8.74
N LEU A 57 0.46 -2.37 -7.44
CA LEU A 57 -0.47 -1.59 -6.61
C LEU A 57 -0.54 -0.11 -7.03
N SER A 58 0.53 0.42 -7.62
CA SER A 58 0.65 1.81 -8.07
C SER A 58 0.24 2.02 -9.53
N ASP A 59 -0.18 0.97 -10.23
CA ASP A 59 -0.45 1.00 -11.67
C ASP A 59 -1.65 1.85 -12.04
N HIS A 60 -1.47 2.71 -13.07
CA HIS A 60 -2.50 3.54 -13.70
C HIS A 60 -2.75 3.17 -15.16
N SER A 61 -2.45 1.94 -15.55
CA SER A 61 -2.43 1.51 -16.94
C SER A 61 -1.31 2.22 -17.74
N ASP A 62 -1.54 2.56 -18.99
CA ASP A 62 -0.53 3.20 -19.85
C ASP A 62 -0.62 4.74 -19.83
N CYS A 63 -1.35 5.31 -18.85
CA CYS A 63 -1.63 6.75 -18.75
C CYS A 63 -0.75 7.48 -17.71
N GLU A 64 0.36 6.87 -17.26
CA GLU A 64 1.16 7.41 -16.14
C GLU A 64 1.74 8.79 -16.37
N ASP A 65 2.03 9.16 -17.64
CA ASP A 65 2.69 10.40 -18.02
C ASP A 65 1.75 11.42 -18.66
N SER A 66 0.44 11.15 -18.71
CA SER A 66 -0.50 12.13 -19.26
C SER A 66 -0.82 13.22 -18.23
N GLU A 67 -1.08 14.44 -18.70
CA GLU A 67 -1.58 15.54 -17.84
C GLU A 67 -2.91 15.18 -17.17
N GLU A 68 -3.66 14.30 -17.79
CA GLU A 68 -4.88 13.70 -17.26
C GLU A 68 -4.50 12.37 -16.58
N LEU A 69 -4.38 12.38 -15.24
CA LEU A 69 -4.50 11.13 -14.51
C LEU A 69 -5.87 10.55 -14.84
N PRO A 70 -5.96 9.23 -15.08
CA PRO A 70 -7.25 8.63 -15.32
C PRO A 70 -8.15 8.93 -14.14
N VAL A 71 -8.97 9.95 -14.30
CA VAL A 71 -10.20 10.10 -13.54
C VAL A 71 -10.97 8.84 -13.84
N LEU A 72 -11.46 8.15 -12.84
CA LEU A 72 -12.35 7.02 -13.02
C LEU A 72 -13.43 7.37 -14.03
N ASP A 73 -13.11 7.22 -15.31
CA ASP A 73 -14.13 7.16 -16.31
C ASP A 73 -14.77 5.78 -16.17
N ILE A 74 -16.01 5.79 -15.69
CA ILE A 74 -16.87 4.61 -15.57
C ILE A 74 -16.91 3.79 -16.88
N LYS A 75 -16.36 4.31 -17.95
CA LYS A 75 -16.41 3.71 -19.29
C LYS A 75 -15.21 2.89 -19.73
N GLY A 76 -14.10 2.85 -19.02
CA GLY A 76 -12.99 2.09 -19.59
C GLY A 76 -11.73 1.92 -18.78
N ASP A 77 -11.53 2.67 -17.71
CA ASP A 77 -10.25 2.69 -17.04
C ASP A 77 -9.96 1.42 -16.24
N VAL A 78 -8.71 0.93 -16.39
CA VAL A 78 -8.24 -0.36 -15.90
C VAL A 78 -7.22 -0.16 -14.78
N SER A 79 -7.11 1.05 -14.22
CA SER A 79 -6.17 1.37 -13.15
C SER A 79 -6.37 0.51 -11.91
N ILE A 80 -5.27 0.01 -11.35
CA ILE A 80 -5.26 -0.68 -10.06
C ILE A 80 -5.25 0.35 -8.93
N CYS A 81 -4.39 1.36 -9.03
CA CYS A 81 -4.40 2.51 -8.15
C CYS A 81 -5.50 3.49 -8.55
N LEU A 82 -6.47 3.68 -7.69
CA LEU A 82 -7.63 4.52 -7.96
C LEU A 82 -7.49 5.88 -7.30
N HIS A 83 -7.75 6.94 -8.07
CA HIS A 83 -7.84 8.32 -7.58
C HIS A 83 -9.19 8.91 -7.92
N ARG A 84 -9.70 9.75 -7.02
CA ARG A 84 -10.87 10.57 -7.28
C ARG A 84 -10.54 12.04 -7.24
N THR A 85 -11.03 12.75 -8.22
CA THR A 85 -10.85 14.19 -8.37
C THR A 85 -12.10 15.01 -8.09
N SER A 86 -13.28 14.40 -7.99
CA SER A 86 -14.53 15.14 -7.71
C SER A 86 -15.62 14.28 -7.09
N GLY A 87 -16.20 14.76 -6.05
CA GLY A 87 -17.53 14.64 -5.43
C GLY A 87 -18.39 13.38 -5.49
N GLU A 88 -18.06 12.36 -6.24
CA GLU A 88 -18.89 11.17 -6.38
C GLU A 88 -18.42 9.96 -5.53
N VAL A 89 -19.33 9.06 -5.22
CA VAL A 89 -19.28 8.08 -4.13
C VAL A 89 -18.32 6.89 -4.27
N MET A 90 -17.49 6.74 -5.29
CA MET A 90 -16.66 5.54 -5.46
C MET A 90 -15.17 5.80 -5.18
N GLY A 91 -14.54 4.94 -4.39
CA GLY A 91 -13.37 5.24 -3.60
C GLY A 91 -12.03 5.37 -4.32
N SER A 92 -11.18 6.21 -3.78
CA SER A 92 -9.73 6.16 -4.00
C SER A 92 -9.11 4.95 -3.29
N SER A 93 -7.94 4.51 -3.74
CA SER A 93 -7.11 3.58 -2.96
C SER A 93 -6.66 4.28 -1.68
N THR A 94 -6.97 3.72 -0.52
CA THR A 94 -6.82 4.39 0.78
C THR A 94 -5.74 3.78 1.66
N ALA A 95 -5.28 2.59 1.33
CA ALA A 95 -4.19 1.88 2.01
C ALA A 95 -3.67 0.75 1.13
N SER A 96 -2.44 0.36 1.36
CA SER A 96 -1.82 -0.80 0.72
C SER A 96 -0.96 -1.57 1.70
N LEU A 97 -0.92 -2.87 1.53
CA LEU A 97 -0.10 -3.78 2.33
C LEU A 97 0.51 -4.84 1.42
N ILE A 98 1.81 -5.05 1.57
CA ILE A 98 2.54 -6.16 0.95
C ILE A 98 3.22 -6.94 2.06
N ALA A 99 2.92 -8.23 2.17
CA ALA A 99 3.59 -9.14 3.10
C ALA A 99 4.75 -9.83 2.38
N ASP A 100 5.97 -9.46 2.75
CA ASP A 100 7.19 -10.09 2.26
C ASP A 100 7.62 -11.20 3.21
N LEU A 101 7.13 -12.39 2.93
CA LEU A 101 7.33 -13.59 3.74
C LEU A 101 8.63 -14.28 3.34
N CYS A 102 9.51 -14.52 4.30
CA CYS A 102 10.75 -15.26 4.09
C CYS A 102 10.54 -16.77 4.28
N ALA A 103 10.37 -17.51 3.19
CA ALA A 103 10.13 -18.95 3.23
C ALA A 103 11.31 -19.74 3.81
N THR A 104 12.55 -19.25 3.69
CA THR A 104 13.77 -19.89 4.23
C THR A 104 13.96 -19.65 5.72
N GLY A 105 13.27 -18.66 6.29
CA GLY A 105 13.43 -18.26 7.69
C GLY A 105 14.78 -17.59 8.00
N GLU A 106 15.49 -17.10 6.99
CA GLU A 106 16.78 -16.40 7.16
C GLU A 106 16.63 -15.00 7.74
N ARG A 107 15.43 -14.41 7.61
CA ARG A 107 15.06 -13.12 8.19
C ARG A 107 13.62 -13.13 8.67
N LEU A 108 13.25 -12.13 9.45
CA LEU A 108 11.84 -11.90 9.80
C LEU A 108 11.02 -11.48 8.57
N PRO A 109 9.73 -11.80 8.54
CA PRO A 109 8.79 -11.20 7.58
C PRO A 109 8.77 -9.67 7.69
N VAL A 110 8.66 -9.00 6.54
CA VAL A 110 8.52 -7.54 6.48
C VAL A 110 7.15 -7.20 5.89
N TYR A 111 6.38 -6.37 6.59
CA TYR A 111 5.08 -5.90 6.15
C TYR A 111 5.20 -4.46 5.65
N TRP A 112 5.17 -4.27 4.33
CA TRP A 112 5.29 -2.96 3.70
C TRP A 112 3.93 -2.30 3.63
N THR A 113 3.75 -1.21 4.39
CA THR A 113 2.47 -0.52 4.51
C THR A 113 2.52 0.86 3.89
N GLY A 114 1.60 1.12 2.94
CA GLY A 114 1.42 2.42 2.32
C GLY A 114 0.13 3.10 2.81
N MET A 115 0.23 4.38 3.12
CA MET A 115 -0.91 5.21 3.50
C MET A 115 -1.48 5.90 2.28
N TYR A 116 -2.80 5.92 2.15
CA TYR A 116 -3.56 6.50 1.06
C TYR A 116 -3.18 5.89 -0.29
N SER A 117 -2.95 6.69 -1.32
CA SER A 117 -2.76 6.22 -2.70
C SER A 117 -1.39 5.58 -2.92
N PRO A 118 -1.32 4.33 -3.40
CA PRO A 118 -0.06 3.60 -3.58
C PRO A 118 0.98 4.32 -4.44
N CYS A 119 0.57 5.06 -5.46
CA CYS A 119 1.49 5.79 -6.36
C CYS A 119 2.09 7.07 -5.75
N MET A 120 1.55 7.55 -4.63
CA MET A 120 1.94 8.79 -3.95
C MET A 120 2.26 8.54 -2.47
N THR A 121 2.71 7.33 -2.15
CA THR A 121 3.08 6.93 -0.79
C THR A 121 4.51 6.41 -0.72
N VAL A 122 5.00 6.26 0.49
CA VAL A 122 6.16 5.43 0.82
C VAL A 122 5.64 4.22 1.57
N PHE A 123 6.01 3.03 1.13
CA PHE A 123 5.70 1.81 1.82
C PHE A 123 6.68 1.63 2.98
N MET A 124 6.21 1.89 4.18
CA MET A 124 7.01 1.78 5.41
C MET A 124 7.12 0.32 5.84
N PRO A 125 8.33 -0.17 6.18
CA PRO A 125 8.51 -1.53 6.68
C PRO A 125 8.02 -1.65 8.12
N MET A 126 7.11 -2.59 8.35
CA MET A 126 6.52 -2.91 9.65
C MET A 126 6.87 -4.34 10.05
N PHE A 127 7.06 -4.57 11.35
CA PHE A 127 7.36 -5.86 11.97
C PHE A 127 6.36 -6.14 13.07
N ILE A 128 5.77 -7.34 13.07
CA ILE A 128 4.74 -7.71 14.06
C ILE A 128 5.32 -8.02 15.45
N GLU A 129 6.62 -8.26 15.54
CA GLU A 129 7.33 -8.51 16.80
C GLU A 129 7.69 -7.22 17.57
N GLY A 130 7.57 -6.05 16.91
CA GLY A 130 7.72 -4.73 17.52
C GLY A 130 6.39 -4.10 17.92
N ASP A 131 6.45 -2.99 18.64
CA ASP A 131 5.27 -2.19 18.95
C ASP A 131 4.98 -1.22 17.81
N LEU A 132 3.71 -1.07 17.47
CA LEU A 132 3.27 -0.08 16.49
C LEU A 132 3.63 1.34 16.97
N PRO A 133 4.33 2.16 16.17
CA PRO A 133 4.60 3.56 16.53
C PRO A 133 3.31 4.31 16.84
N PRO A 134 3.18 4.97 18.01
CA PRO A 134 1.92 5.60 18.44
C PRO A 134 1.37 6.60 17.43
N MET A 135 2.25 7.30 16.68
CA MET A 135 1.84 8.25 15.65
C MET A 135 1.11 7.61 14.47
N LEU A 136 1.30 6.31 14.22
CA LEU A 136 0.61 5.57 13.17
C LEU A 136 -0.74 5.01 13.64
N ALA A 137 -1.00 5.01 14.95
CA ALA A 137 -2.24 4.55 15.55
C ALA A 137 -3.30 5.67 15.69
N VAL A 138 -2.97 6.89 15.26
CA VAL A 138 -3.88 8.04 15.33
C VAL A 138 -4.67 8.13 14.03
N GLY A 139 -5.99 8.22 14.14
CA GLY A 139 -6.85 8.39 12.98
C GLY A 139 -8.33 8.45 13.33
N GLY A 140 -9.14 8.86 12.36
CA GLY A 140 -10.58 8.97 12.49
C GLY A 140 -11.20 9.36 11.14
N PRO A 141 -12.55 9.40 11.07
CA PRO A 141 -13.26 9.70 9.82
C PRO A 141 -13.18 11.17 9.41
N LEU A 142 -12.76 12.03 10.32
CA LEU A 142 -12.63 13.46 10.06
C LEU A 142 -11.15 13.81 9.87
N GLU A 143 -10.91 14.77 8.97
CA GLU A 143 -9.58 15.27 8.72
C GLU A 143 -8.96 15.89 9.98
N THR A 144 -7.71 15.51 10.25
CA THR A 144 -6.93 16.00 11.37
C THR A 144 -5.46 16.11 10.99
N TYR A 145 -4.76 17.07 11.60
CA TYR A 145 -3.30 17.22 11.45
C TYR A 145 -2.49 16.25 12.33
N GLU A 146 -3.15 15.51 13.20
CA GLU A 146 -2.50 14.52 14.07
C GLU A 146 -2.28 13.18 13.36
N SER A 147 -3.14 12.84 12.41
CA SER A 147 -3.07 11.57 11.68
C SER A 147 -2.20 11.71 10.43
N PRO A 148 -1.11 10.94 10.31
CA PRO A 148 -0.25 10.95 9.13
C PRO A 148 -0.98 10.54 7.84
N TRP A 149 -2.03 9.75 7.95
CA TRP A 149 -2.83 9.35 6.79
C TRP A 149 -3.38 10.57 6.03
N TRP A 150 -3.80 11.61 6.77
CA TRP A 150 -4.27 12.85 6.17
C TRP A 150 -3.15 13.69 5.54
N ASP A 151 -1.90 13.54 5.98
CA ASP A 151 -0.76 14.16 5.31
C ASP A 151 -0.54 13.53 3.92
N PHE A 152 -0.61 12.21 3.80
CA PHE A 152 -0.54 11.53 2.51
C PHE A 152 -1.74 11.85 1.60
N TYR A 153 -2.93 11.99 2.18
CA TYR A 153 -4.11 12.48 1.46
C TYR A 153 -3.86 13.85 0.86
N ARG A 154 -3.43 14.84 1.67
CA ARG A 154 -3.13 16.21 1.22
C ARG A 154 -2.03 16.24 0.18
N LEU A 155 -0.93 15.52 0.38
CA LEU A 155 0.17 15.42 -0.57
C LEU A 155 -0.31 14.87 -1.93
N THR A 156 -1.12 13.82 -1.91
CA THR A 156 -1.66 13.24 -3.15
C THR A 156 -2.55 14.25 -3.87
N HIS A 157 -3.49 14.88 -3.18
CA HIS A 157 -4.38 15.86 -3.79
C HIS A 157 -3.63 17.08 -4.32
N TYR A 158 -2.62 17.55 -3.59
CA TYR A 158 -1.74 18.61 -4.06
C TYR A 158 -1.02 18.20 -5.35
N GLY A 159 -0.38 17.04 -5.38
CA GLY A 159 0.32 16.55 -6.57
C GLY A 159 -0.58 16.37 -7.79
N LEU A 160 -1.84 15.96 -7.57
CA LEU A 160 -2.83 15.82 -8.63
C LEU A 160 -3.27 17.17 -9.20
N GLN A 161 -3.39 18.22 -8.38
CA GLN A 161 -3.86 19.55 -8.77
C GLN A 161 -2.73 20.42 -9.33
N ALA A 162 -1.50 20.26 -8.83
CA ALA A 162 -0.37 21.12 -9.19
C ALA A 162 0.28 20.81 -10.55
N GLY A 163 -0.20 19.75 -11.22
CA GLY A 163 0.28 19.35 -12.54
C GLY A 163 1.39 18.30 -12.54
N VAL A 164 1.72 17.84 -13.73
CA VAL A 164 2.60 16.68 -13.98
C VAL A 164 4.00 16.88 -13.40
N GLU A 165 4.61 18.05 -13.61
CA GLU A 165 5.98 18.30 -13.15
C GLU A 165 6.12 18.23 -11.62
N VAL A 166 5.18 18.84 -10.89
CA VAL A 166 5.16 18.80 -9.42
C VAL A 166 4.93 17.36 -8.93
N ARG A 167 4.00 16.66 -9.56
CA ARG A 167 3.71 15.26 -9.22
C ARG A 167 4.93 14.36 -9.42
N MET A 168 5.64 14.51 -10.53
CA MET A 168 6.87 13.75 -10.79
C MET A 168 7.98 14.08 -9.79
N ALA A 169 8.14 15.36 -9.41
CA ALA A 169 9.08 15.76 -8.37
C ALA A 169 8.76 15.10 -7.03
N ILE A 170 7.50 15.12 -6.61
CA ILE A 170 7.05 14.44 -5.39
C ILE A 170 7.34 12.93 -5.47
N ARG A 171 6.99 12.27 -6.56
CA ARG A 171 7.25 10.83 -6.76
C ARG A 171 8.74 10.50 -6.69
N SER A 172 9.60 11.34 -7.26
CA SER A 172 11.05 11.17 -7.19
C SER A 172 11.56 11.21 -5.75
N GLU A 173 11.09 12.18 -4.95
CA GLU A 173 11.46 12.28 -3.53
C GLU A 173 10.97 11.07 -2.73
N LEU A 174 9.73 10.64 -2.95
CA LEU A 174 9.18 9.44 -2.30
C LEU A 174 9.93 8.17 -2.70
N SER A 175 10.35 8.06 -3.96
CA SER A 175 11.16 6.93 -4.44
C SER A 175 12.55 6.86 -3.81
N SER A 176 13.17 8.01 -3.56
CA SER A 176 14.46 8.09 -2.85
C SER A 176 14.34 7.58 -1.42
N LEU A 177 13.30 8.02 -0.69
CA LEU A 177 13.00 7.49 0.65
C LEU A 177 12.71 5.99 0.63
N GLN A 178 11.96 5.53 -0.38
CA GLN A 178 11.66 4.10 -0.51
C GLN A 178 12.92 3.26 -0.70
N ALA A 179 13.90 3.76 -1.46
CA ALA A 179 15.17 3.08 -1.67
C ALA A 179 15.96 2.91 -0.35
N GLU A 180 16.04 3.98 0.47
CA GLU A 180 16.69 3.94 1.79
C GLU A 180 16.02 2.92 2.72
N LEU A 181 14.69 2.87 2.73
CA LEU A 181 13.94 1.91 3.53
C LEU A 181 14.14 0.46 3.07
N PHE A 182 14.32 0.23 1.76
CA PHE A 182 14.61 -1.12 1.26
C PHE A 182 15.95 -1.64 1.76
N GLU A 183 16.99 -0.82 1.75
CA GLU A 183 18.32 -1.21 2.20
C GLU A 183 18.32 -1.56 3.70
N SER A 184 17.75 -0.68 4.53
CA SER A 184 17.76 -0.86 5.98
C SER A 184 16.80 -1.95 6.48
N ALA A 185 15.65 -2.17 5.82
CA ALA A 185 14.63 -3.09 6.30
C ALA A 185 15.12 -4.55 6.37
N TYR A 186 15.87 -4.98 5.36
CA TYR A 186 16.36 -6.37 5.31
C TYR A 186 17.48 -6.61 6.31
N GLU A 187 18.34 -5.63 6.55
CA GLU A 187 19.38 -5.70 7.59
C GLU A 187 18.74 -5.85 8.97
N ILE A 188 17.74 -5.02 9.29
CA ILE A 188 17.00 -5.09 10.55
C ILE A 188 16.21 -6.39 10.68
N ALA A 189 15.60 -6.88 9.59
CA ALA A 189 14.89 -8.15 9.59
C ALA A 189 15.84 -9.35 9.93
N GLN A 190 17.07 -9.30 9.45
CA GLN A 190 18.07 -10.30 9.76
C GLN A 190 18.55 -10.20 11.21
N GLN A 191 18.90 -9.00 11.68
CA GLN A 191 19.28 -8.75 13.08
C GLN A 191 18.18 -9.19 14.05
N GLY A 192 16.91 -8.85 13.73
CA GLY A 192 15.77 -9.26 14.52
C GLY A 192 15.61 -10.77 14.59
N ARG A 193 15.81 -11.45 13.47
CA ARG A 193 15.78 -12.92 13.42
C ARG A 193 16.87 -13.53 14.32
N ASP A 194 18.08 -12.97 14.32
CA ASP A 194 19.18 -13.47 15.15
C ASP A 194 18.86 -13.31 16.64
N LEU A 195 18.27 -12.18 17.05
CA LEU A 195 17.78 -11.98 18.42
C LEU A 195 16.68 -12.98 18.79
N ALA A 196 15.73 -13.23 17.87
CA ALA A 196 14.66 -14.21 18.09
C ALA A 196 15.20 -15.62 18.30
N VAL A 197 16.17 -16.05 17.49
CA VAL A 197 16.81 -17.37 17.60
C VAL A 197 17.58 -17.52 18.90
N ASN A 198 18.21 -16.45 19.35
CA ASN A 198 18.94 -16.43 20.64
C ASN A 198 18.00 -16.31 21.85
N GLY A 199 16.70 -16.16 21.64
CA GLY A 199 15.70 -16.04 22.71
C GLY A 199 15.64 -14.65 23.36
N ASP A 200 16.34 -13.63 22.80
CA ASP A 200 16.35 -12.27 23.34
C ASP A 200 15.15 -11.46 22.80
N ILE A 201 13.97 -11.84 23.23
CA ILE A 201 12.72 -11.24 22.79
C ILE A 201 12.60 -9.77 23.22
N ALA A 202 13.18 -9.41 24.37
CA ALA A 202 13.15 -8.02 24.84
C ALA A 202 13.98 -7.09 23.93
N ALA A 203 15.20 -7.48 23.58
CA ALA A 203 16.03 -6.73 22.65
C ALA A 203 15.41 -6.68 21.24
N LEU A 204 14.87 -7.79 20.77
CA LEU A 204 14.13 -7.87 19.50
C LEU A 204 13.03 -6.80 19.44
N ARG A 205 12.14 -6.78 20.44
CA ARG A 205 11.04 -5.83 20.49
C ARG A 205 11.52 -4.38 20.47
N VAL A 206 12.54 -4.07 21.27
CA VAL A 206 13.13 -2.73 21.33
C VAL A 206 13.74 -2.33 19.98
N LEU A 207 14.53 -3.21 19.36
CA LEU A 207 15.13 -2.97 18.04
C LEU A 207 14.09 -2.60 17.01
N LEU A 208 13.07 -3.44 16.84
CA LEU A 208 12.05 -3.26 15.81
C LEU A 208 11.15 -2.07 16.08
N THR A 209 10.78 -1.83 17.34
CA THR A 209 9.97 -0.66 17.74
C THR A 209 10.70 0.64 17.43
N ASN A 210 11.99 0.73 17.77
CA ASN A 210 12.80 1.92 17.50
C ASN A 210 12.94 2.15 15.99
N TYR A 211 13.28 1.11 15.23
CA TYR A 211 13.42 1.17 13.78
C TYR A 211 12.12 1.68 13.11
N MET A 212 10.99 1.09 13.43
CA MET A 212 9.69 1.51 12.88
C MET A 212 9.35 2.96 13.28
N SER A 213 9.65 3.34 14.51
CA SER A 213 9.35 4.70 15.01
C SER A 213 10.21 5.77 14.35
N GLU A 214 11.49 5.51 14.14
CA GLU A 214 12.42 6.44 13.47
C GLU A 214 12.05 6.62 12.00
N ASN A 215 11.78 5.53 11.29
CA ASN A 215 11.35 5.58 9.90
C ASN A 215 10.01 6.29 9.73
N ALA A 216 9.04 6.00 10.59
CA ALA A 216 7.74 6.69 10.55
C ALA A 216 7.91 8.20 10.75
N LYS A 217 8.74 8.64 11.70
CA LYS A 217 9.04 10.07 11.94
C LYS A 217 9.69 10.71 10.71
N SER A 218 10.69 10.06 10.13
CA SER A 218 11.41 10.56 8.95
C SER A 218 10.47 10.71 7.76
N VAL A 219 9.72 9.66 7.43
CA VAL A 219 8.79 9.65 6.30
C VAL A 219 7.70 10.72 6.49
N ILE A 220 7.06 10.78 7.67
CA ILE A 220 6.00 11.76 7.94
C ILE A 220 6.54 13.19 7.86
N SER A 221 7.72 13.44 8.41
CA SER A 221 8.37 14.77 8.35
C SER A 221 8.64 15.17 6.91
N LYS A 222 9.15 14.27 6.09
CA LYS A 222 9.42 14.53 4.67
C LYS A 222 8.12 14.78 3.90
N VAL A 223 7.09 13.97 4.10
CA VAL A 223 5.76 14.16 3.48
C VAL A 223 5.20 15.53 3.82
N LYS A 224 5.21 15.92 5.11
CA LYS A 224 4.75 17.24 5.54
C LYS A 224 5.52 18.39 4.88
N SER A 225 6.83 18.24 4.69
CA SER A 225 7.66 19.27 4.05
C SER A 225 7.35 19.49 2.57
N MET A 226 6.74 18.53 1.91
CA MET A 226 6.33 18.62 0.50
C MET A 226 4.94 19.23 0.30
N ILE A 227 4.17 19.39 1.36
CA ILE A 227 2.83 19.98 1.30
C ILE A 227 2.95 21.50 1.50
N PRO A 228 2.46 22.35 0.59
CA PRO A 228 2.45 23.78 0.78
C PRO A 228 1.61 24.21 2.00
N VAL A 229 2.02 25.29 2.67
CA VAL A 229 1.38 25.78 3.91
C VAL A 229 -0.10 26.16 3.72
N ASN A 230 -0.54 26.38 2.49
CA ASN A 230 -1.89 26.87 2.17
C ASN A 230 -2.78 25.78 1.51
N VAL A 231 -2.42 24.51 1.63
CA VAL A 231 -3.17 23.35 1.08
C VAL A 231 -3.86 22.59 2.21
#